data_760f699a4d757da61385405f59f31492
#
_entry.id   760f699a4d757da61385405f59f31492
#
_cell.length_a   1.000
_cell.length_b   1.000
_cell.length_c   1.000
_cell.angle_alpha   90.00
_cell.angle_beta   90.00
_cell.angle_gamma   90.00
#
_symmetry.space_group_name_H-M   'P 1'
#
loop_
_entity.id
_entity.type
_entity.pdbx_description
1 polymer ?
#
loop_
_entity_poly.entity_id
_entity_poly.type
_entity_poly.pdbx_seq_one_letter_code
_entity_poly.pdbx_strand_id
1 'polypeptide(L)'
;MQKGMEVGIFTFWTSKDNYGQTLQCFALKYFLNHQNGMNAEVIRYYATKLPLIVRIKNAVKRILLYICPSINRSQYENIKSLEERNFAKFKKYHIKYSSSTSYGKIELNKVSGKYDALITGSDQVWSMLLDNPDNSVYYLDFGNKKQKRISYAASFGLQVYPSNIIGELHNQLSRLDYISVREEDGVDICNKAGVNSVHVLDPTFLLDKKIYEKLLKSPPAISYTFMYVLNIQDGDDIDWNNLRKEIATSLIIGTNGSGYTSSQVILDGIVYENSTIEKWLTNIAYADMIVTTSFHGVVFSIIFEKEFVFIPLKGRHAPSNNRVLSLLNKLDLTDRVLFENRTFKQIEKNKVDYEKVNHKLDRFRSKSIRFLMDSLIAK
;
A
#
# COMPACT_ATOMS: atom_id res chain seq x y z
N MET A 1 0.31 -30.32 22.07
CA MET A 1 -0.17 -29.15 21.32
C MET A 1 0.24 -29.32 19.87
N GLN A 2 -0.68 -29.32 18.92
CA GLN A 2 -0.33 -29.34 17.51
C GLN A 2 0.50 -28.09 17.20
N LYS A 3 1.64 -28.26 16.54
CA LYS A 3 2.50 -27.14 16.10
C LYS A 3 1.68 -26.27 15.14
N GLY A 4 1.56 -24.99 15.43
CA GLY A 4 0.88 -24.05 14.54
C GLY A 4 1.61 -23.93 13.20
N MET A 5 0.89 -23.52 12.14
CA MET A 5 1.44 -23.25 10.82
C MET A 5 2.30 -21.98 10.85
N GLU A 6 3.55 -22.08 10.46
CA GLU A 6 4.47 -20.96 10.33
C GLU A 6 4.33 -20.34 8.92
N VAL A 7 3.98 -19.05 8.85
CA VAL A 7 3.73 -18.35 7.58
C VAL A 7 4.73 -17.21 7.40
N GLY A 8 5.47 -17.23 6.30
CA GLY A 8 6.38 -16.16 5.90
C GLY A 8 5.72 -15.19 4.93
N ILE A 9 5.54 -13.93 5.32
CA ILE A 9 5.03 -12.86 4.45
C ILE A 9 6.21 -12.17 3.77
N PHE A 10 6.20 -12.13 2.44
CA PHE A 10 7.22 -11.50 1.61
C PHE A 10 6.62 -10.32 0.83
N THR A 11 6.91 -9.10 1.26
CA THR A 11 6.40 -7.86 0.68
C THR A 11 7.41 -6.72 0.81
N PHE A 12 7.08 -5.54 0.34
CA PHE A 12 7.90 -4.33 0.51
C PHE A 12 7.93 -3.88 1.98
N TRP A 13 8.80 -4.47 2.77
CA TRP A 13 8.93 -4.16 4.19
C TRP A 13 9.75 -2.88 4.48
N THR A 14 10.64 -2.51 3.56
CA THR A 14 11.52 -1.32 3.66
C THR A 14 10.81 -0.03 3.26
N SER A 15 9.48 -0.08 3.07
CA SER A 15 8.71 1.04 2.54
C SER A 15 9.29 2.39 2.99
N LYS A 16 9.58 3.26 2.05
CA LYS A 16 10.09 4.63 2.28
C LYS A 16 8.98 5.50 2.87
N ASP A 17 8.49 5.09 4.07
CA ASP A 17 7.41 5.77 4.79
C ASP A 17 6.14 6.01 3.94
N ASN A 18 5.71 4.95 3.24
CA ASN A 18 4.46 4.89 2.54
C ASN A 18 3.38 4.30 3.46
N TYR A 19 2.33 5.09 3.74
CA TYR A 19 1.23 4.70 4.63
C TYR A 19 0.57 3.41 4.20
N GLY A 20 0.17 3.34 2.92
CA GLY A 20 -0.50 2.18 2.37
C GLY A 20 0.34 0.91 2.43
N GLN A 21 1.61 0.97 2.01
CA GLN A 21 2.52 -0.18 2.09
C GLN A 21 2.69 -0.70 3.52
N THR A 22 2.76 0.22 4.49
CA THR A 22 2.90 -0.19 5.89
C THR A 22 1.61 -0.79 6.44
N LEU A 23 0.46 -0.20 6.10
CA LEU A 23 -0.84 -0.63 6.61
C LEU A 23 -1.32 -1.95 5.98
N GLN A 24 -1.08 -2.20 4.68
CA GLN A 24 -1.38 -3.49 4.08
C GLN A 24 -0.53 -4.62 4.68
N CYS A 25 0.76 -4.34 4.95
CA CYS A 25 1.66 -5.29 5.60
C CYS A 25 1.20 -5.60 7.05
N PHE A 26 0.83 -4.56 7.80
CA PHE A 26 0.22 -4.70 9.12
C PHE A 26 -1.05 -5.54 9.07
N ALA A 27 -1.96 -5.23 8.15
CA ALA A 27 -3.26 -5.86 8.06
C ALA A 27 -3.15 -7.36 7.74
N LEU A 28 -2.34 -7.74 6.75
CA LEU A 28 -2.15 -9.15 6.41
C LEU A 28 -1.58 -9.95 7.57
N LYS A 29 -0.51 -9.41 8.21
CA LYS A 29 0.08 -10.07 9.37
C LYS A 29 -0.87 -10.15 10.53
N TYR A 30 -1.58 -9.05 10.85
CA TYR A 30 -2.55 -9.02 11.94
C TYR A 30 -3.65 -10.06 11.71
N PHE A 31 -4.24 -10.09 10.51
CA PHE A 31 -5.28 -11.05 10.15
C PHE A 31 -4.83 -12.49 10.37
N LEU A 32 -3.69 -12.88 9.82
CA LEU A 32 -3.16 -14.25 9.93
C LEU A 32 -2.87 -14.66 11.38
N ASN A 33 -2.27 -13.76 12.18
CA ASN A 33 -1.96 -14.04 13.57
C ASN A 33 -3.18 -14.10 14.51
N HIS A 34 -4.36 -13.70 14.03
CA HIS A 34 -5.63 -13.86 14.73
C HIS A 34 -6.43 -15.08 14.24
N GLN A 35 -5.86 -15.88 13.32
CA GLN A 35 -6.40 -17.18 12.97
C GLN A 35 -5.83 -18.27 13.88
N ASN A 36 -6.68 -19.20 14.32
CA ASN A 36 -6.26 -20.29 15.19
C ASN A 36 -5.16 -21.15 14.54
N GLY A 37 -4.09 -21.36 15.28
CA GLY A 37 -3.00 -22.23 14.84
C GLY A 37 -2.09 -21.63 13.76
N MET A 38 -2.10 -20.32 13.55
CA MET A 38 -1.21 -19.64 12.59
C MET A 38 -0.24 -18.69 13.31
N ASN A 39 1.00 -18.65 12.84
CA ASN A 39 2.04 -17.72 13.26
C ASN A 39 2.68 -17.10 12.02
N ALA A 40 2.38 -15.83 11.74
CA ALA A 40 2.84 -15.13 10.57
C ALA A 40 3.93 -14.09 10.91
N GLU A 41 5.01 -14.10 10.15
CA GLU A 41 6.09 -13.13 10.25
C GLU A 41 6.36 -12.47 8.90
N VAL A 42 6.71 -11.18 8.92
CA VAL A 42 7.17 -10.48 7.72
C VAL A 42 8.67 -10.68 7.56
N ILE A 43 9.07 -11.28 6.44
CA ILE A 43 10.47 -11.59 6.14
C ILE A 43 11.20 -10.31 5.76
N ARG A 44 12.31 -10.01 6.46
CA ARG A 44 13.18 -8.86 6.13
C ARG A 44 14.21 -9.28 5.08
N TYR A 45 14.14 -8.67 3.92
CA TYR A 45 15.02 -8.97 2.80
C TYR A 45 15.62 -7.70 2.18
N TYR A 46 16.89 -7.77 1.87
CA TYR A 46 17.60 -6.83 1.00
C TYR A 46 18.34 -7.60 -0.09
N ALA A 47 18.30 -7.12 -1.32
CA ALA A 47 19.02 -7.75 -2.42
C ALA A 47 20.53 -7.83 -2.14
N THR A 48 21.09 -6.75 -1.56
CA THR A 48 22.52 -6.66 -1.23
C THR A 48 22.74 -6.03 0.15
N LYS A 49 23.83 -6.39 0.80
CA LYS A 49 24.28 -5.75 2.04
C LYS A 49 25.15 -4.55 1.69
N LEU A 50 24.77 -3.38 2.17
CA LEU A 50 25.59 -2.19 1.99
C LEU A 50 26.97 -2.37 2.66
N PRO A 51 28.08 -2.10 1.97
CA PRO A 51 29.42 -2.12 2.56
C PRO A 51 29.49 -1.25 3.82
N LEU A 52 30.28 -1.66 4.81
CA LEU A 52 30.42 -0.95 6.08
C LEU A 52 30.82 0.52 5.88
N ILE A 53 31.75 0.76 4.94
CA ILE A 53 32.23 2.10 4.63
C ILE A 53 31.10 3.02 4.12
N VAL A 54 30.17 2.48 3.31
CA VAL A 54 28.99 3.22 2.82
C VAL A 54 28.05 3.56 3.98
N ARG A 55 27.85 2.61 4.90
CA ARG A 55 27.02 2.82 6.10
C ARG A 55 27.60 3.90 6.99
N ILE A 56 28.92 3.89 7.22
CA ILE A 56 29.64 4.92 7.98
C ILE A 56 29.51 6.28 7.28
N LYS A 57 29.79 6.36 5.98
CA LYS A 57 29.65 7.60 5.20
C LYS A 57 28.23 8.19 5.31
N ASN A 58 27.19 7.35 5.21
CA ASN A 58 25.80 7.79 5.35
C ASN A 58 25.50 8.31 6.77
N ALA A 59 26.03 7.65 7.81
CA ALA A 59 25.87 8.09 9.19
C ALA A 59 26.57 9.44 9.44
N VAL A 60 27.82 9.59 9.00
CA VAL A 60 28.56 10.84 9.10
C VAL A 60 27.87 11.98 8.34
N LYS A 61 27.42 11.71 7.10
CA LYS A 61 26.66 12.69 6.32
C LYS A 61 25.40 13.15 7.04
N ARG A 62 24.68 12.22 7.67
CA ARG A 62 23.49 12.56 8.47
C ARG A 62 23.84 13.47 9.64
N ILE A 63 24.90 13.16 10.39
CA ILE A 63 25.37 13.99 11.51
C ILE A 63 25.74 15.40 11.02
N LEU A 64 26.50 15.50 9.93
CA LEU A 64 26.88 16.77 9.34
C LEU A 64 25.67 17.64 8.94
N LEU A 65 24.61 17.03 8.40
CA LEU A 65 23.37 17.74 8.06
C LEU A 65 22.64 18.28 9.30
N TYR A 66 22.71 17.59 10.44
CA TYR A 66 22.17 18.11 11.70
C TYR A 66 22.98 19.27 12.29
N ILE A 67 24.32 19.22 12.15
CA ILE A 67 25.21 20.29 12.63
C ILE A 67 25.10 21.52 11.73
N CYS A 68 25.04 21.31 10.41
CA CYS A 68 25.01 22.37 9.42
C CYS A 68 23.95 22.10 8.33
N PRO A 69 22.65 22.38 8.60
CA PRO A 69 21.56 22.14 7.64
C PRO A 69 21.73 22.85 6.30
N SER A 70 22.46 23.98 6.27
CA SER A 70 22.71 24.77 5.06
C SER A 70 23.56 24.04 4.00
N ILE A 71 24.32 23.01 4.35
CA ILE A 71 25.09 22.19 3.40
C ILE A 71 24.16 21.55 2.37
N ASN A 72 23.02 21.02 2.80
CA ASN A 72 21.97 20.53 1.91
C ASN A 72 20.61 20.58 2.64
N ARG A 73 19.96 21.75 2.58
CA ARG A 73 18.71 22.02 3.28
C ARG A 73 17.59 21.04 2.87
N SER A 74 17.44 20.76 1.59
CA SER A 74 16.41 19.82 1.10
C SER A 74 16.58 18.41 1.70
N GLN A 75 17.83 17.92 1.80
CA GLN A 75 18.10 16.62 2.39
C GLN A 75 17.89 16.63 3.92
N TYR A 76 18.22 17.74 4.60
CA TYR A 76 17.92 17.91 6.02
C TYR A 76 16.42 17.88 6.29
N GLU A 77 15.63 18.67 5.56
CA GLU A 77 14.17 18.71 5.70
C GLU A 77 13.53 17.34 5.39
N ASN A 78 14.08 16.60 4.41
CA ASN A 78 13.62 15.24 4.14
C ASN A 78 13.88 14.31 5.34
N ILE A 79 15.07 14.32 5.93
CA ILE A 79 15.40 13.51 7.11
C ILE A 79 14.47 13.87 8.26
N LYS A 80 14.29 15.16 8.54
CA LYS A 80 13.41 15.65 9.60
C LYS A 80 11.96 15.20 9.40
N SER A 81 11.45 15.35 8.18
CA SER A 81 10.11 14.86 7.81
C SER A 81 9.93 13.37 8.07
N LEU A 82 10.91 12.53 7.72
CA LEU A 82 10.87 11.09 7.97
C LEU A 82 10.89 10.77 9.48
N GLU A 83 11.64 11.53 10.29
CA GLU A 83 11.68 11.34 11.74
C GLU A 83 10.37 11.76 12.42
N GLU A 84 9.78 12.88 12.02
CA GLU A 84 8.48 13.34 12.51
C GLU A 84 7.38 12.33 12.21
N ARG A 85 7.37 11.72 11.03
CA ARG A 85 6.43 10.66 10.65
C ARG A 85 6.58 9.39 11.48
N ASN A 86 7.78 9.11 11.96
CA ASN A 86 8.10 8.04 12.90
C ASN A 86 7.53 6.65 12.57
N PHE A 87 7.54 6.27 11.31
CA PHE A 87 7.07 4.95 10.85
C PHE A 87 7.80 3.79 11.53
N ALA A 88 9.06 3.99 11.89
CA ALA A 88 9.86 2.98 12.58
C ALA A 88 9.20 2.54 13.91
N LYS A 89 8.58 3.48 14.63
CA LYS A 89 7.85 3.19 15.87
C LYS A 89 6.64 2.30 15.58
N PHE A 90 5.81 2.67 14.62
CA PHE A 90 4.64 1.85 14.22
C PHE A 90 5.07 0.44 13.80
N LYS A 91 6.07 0.33 12.93
CA LYS A 91 6.60 -0.94 12.45
C LYS A 91 7.11 -1.82 13.60
N LYS A 92 7.81 -1.24 14.56
CA LYS A 92 8.33 -1.95 15.73
C LYS A 92 7.22 -2.52 16.63
N TYR A 93 6.17 -1.74 16.88
CA TYR A 93 5.13 -2.13 17.86
C TYR A 93 4.02 -2.97 17.23
N HIS A 94 3.64 -2.70 15.99
CA HIS A 94 2.46 -3.29 15.35
C HIS A 94 2.80 -4.37 14.33
N ILE A 95 3.92 -4.26 13.58
CA ILE A 95 4.29 -5.28 12.61
C ILE A 95 5.18 -6.36 13.24
N LYS A 96 6.20 -5.97 14.02
CA LYS A 96 7.14 -6.90 14.68
C LYS A 96 7.74 -7.86 13.64
N TYR A 97 8.62 -7.37 12.80
CA TYR A 97 9.26 -8.15 11.74
C TYR A 97 10.00 -9.38 12.27
N SER A 98 10.32 -10.33 11.39
CA SER A 98 11.21 -11.45 11.69
C SER A 98 12.51 -10.97 12.35
N SER A 99 13.06 -11.77 13.26
CA SER A 99 14.26 -11.43 14.03
C SER A 99 15.51 -11.26 13.15
N SER A 100 15.61 -12.08 12.09
CA SER A 100 16.74 -12.06 11.15
C SER A 100 16.43 -11.24 9.90
N THR A 101 17.48 -10.64 9.33
CA THR A 101 17.44 -9.96 8.02
C THR A 101 18.24 -10.79 7.03
N SER A 102 17.67 -11.09 5.87
CA SER A 102 18.35 -11.80 4.80
C SER A 102 18.97 -10.84 3.79
N TYR A 103 20.20 -11.07 3.41
CA TYR A 103 20.87 -10.34 2.35
C TYR A 103 21.17 -11.28 1.18
N GLY A 104 20.57 -11.00 0.04
CA GLY A 104 20.65 -11.86 -1.13
C GLY A 104 19.85 -13.16 -0.97
N LYS A 105 19.72 -13.87 -2.08
CA LYS A 105 18.87 -15.07 -2.20
C LYS A 105 19.37 -16.26 -1.38
N ILE A 106 20.70 -16.37 -1.19
CA ILE A 106 21.30 -17.50 -0.41
C ILE A 106 20.86 -17.46 1.05
N GLU A 107 20.93 -16.27 1.70
CA GLU A 107 20.47 -16.12 3.08
C GLU A 107 18.95 -16.25 3.17
N LEU A 108 18.21 -15.73 2.18
CA LEU A 108 16.77 -15.85 2.09
C LEU A 108 16.32 -17.31 2.05
N ASN A 109 16.99 -18.16 1.26
CA ASN A 109 16.74 -19.61 1.22
C ASN A 109 16.91 -20.28 2.60
N LYS A 110 17.92 -19.89 3.37
CA LYS A 110 18.14 -20.43 4.72
C LYS A 110 17.05 -20.02 5.69
N VAL A 111 16.71 -18.73 5.70
CA VAL A 111 15.70 -18.17 6.63
C VAL A 111 14.30 -18.67 6.30
N SER A 112 13.99 -18.82 5.02
CA SER A 112 12.66 -19.31 4.59
C SER A 112 12.35 -20.73 5.02
N GLY A 113 13.36 -21.56 5.27
CA GLY A 113 13.19 -22.99 5.62
C GLY A 113 12.37 -23.26 6.88
N LYS A 114 12.15 -22.26 7.74
CA LYS A 114 11.32 -22.38 8.95
C LYS A 114 9.81 -22.27 8.70
N TYR A 115 9.38 -21.75 7.54
CA TYR A 115 7.97 -21.53 7.24
C TYR A 115 7.36 -22.73 6.50
N ASP A 116 6.10 -23.03 6.82
CA ASP A 116 5.30 -24.04 6.14
C ASP A 116 4.68 -23.46 4.85
N ALA A 117 4.36 -22.15 4.87
CA ALA A 117 3.85 -21.41 3.72
C ALA A 117 4.56 -20.06 3.54
N LEU A 118 4.71 -19.65 2.30
CA LEU A 118 5.22 -18.33 1.91
C LEU A 118 4.11 -17.58 1.19
N ILE A 119 3.86 -16.33 1.58
CA ILE A 119 2.88 -15.45 0.95
C ILE A 119 3.60 -14.23 0.38
N THR A 120 3.46 -13.98 -0.93
CA THR A 120 3.88 -12.72 -1.53
C THR A 120 2.71 -11.76 -1.69
N GLY A 121 2.99 -10.47 -1.53
CA GLY A 121 1.96 -9.41 -1.65
C GLY A 121 1.53 -8.89 -0.27
N SER A 122 0.66 -7.93 -0.20
CA SER A 122 0.04 -7.16 -1.26
C SER A 122 1.02 -6.11 -1.82
N ASP A 123 0.49 -5.10 -2.50
CA ASP A 123 1.18 -4.01 -3.16
C ASP A 123 1.75 -4.38 -4.55
N GLN A 124 2.38 -3.42 -5.21
CA GLN A 124 2.91 -3.55 -6.57
C GLN A 124 4.18 -4.41 -6.64
N VAL A 125 4.21 -5.53 -5.92
CA VAL A 125 5.37 -6.43 -5.85
C VAL A 125 5.76 -7.02 -7.19
N TRP A 126 4.84 -7.06 -8.16
CA TRP A 126 5.05 -7.60 -9.49
C TRP A 126 5.26 -6.55 -10.59
N SER A 127 5.26 -5.26 -10.24
CA SER A 127 5.55 -4.17 -11.19
C SER A 127 7.03 -4.10 -11.61
N MET A 128 7.92 -4.68 -10.81
CA MET A 128 9.37 -4.47 -10.91
C MET A 128 10.12 -5.61 -11.64
N LEU A 129 9.44 -6.65 -12.13
CA LEU A 129 10.12 -7.76 -12.83
C LEU A 129 10.87 -7.30 -14.08
N LEU A 130 10.31 -6.30 -14.76
CA LEU A 130 10.86 -5.76 -16.01
C LEU A 130 12.18 -5.02 -15.82
N ASP A 131 12.38 -4.41 -14.64
CA ASP A 131 13.47 -3.50 -14.39
C ASP A 131 14.71 -4.22 -13.82
N ASN A 132 14.50 -5.35 -13.14
CA ASN A 132 15.58 -6.11 -12.51
C ASN A 132 15.20 -7.58 -12.29
N PRO A 133 15.93 -8.54 -12.90
CA PRO A 133 15.72 -9.98 -12.70
C PRO A 133 15.83 -10.43 -11.24
N ASP A 134 16.57 -9.70 -10.39
CA ASP A 134 16.67 -10.01 -8.94
C ASP A 134 15.33 -9.85 -8.21
N ASN A 135 14.35 -9.19 -8.85
CA ASN A 135 12.99 -9.05 -8.32
C ASN A 135 12.16 -10.34 -8.42
N SER A 136 12.68 -11.39 -9.08
CA SER A 136 12.06 -12.72 -9.13
C SER A 136 11.75 -13.28 -7.75
N VAL A 137 12.46 -12.84 -6.71
CA VAL A 137 12.16 -13.22 -5.30
C VAL A 137 10.73 -12.87 -4.88
N TYR A 138 10.09 -11.86 -5.49
CA TYR A 138 8.68 -11.51 -5.23
C TYR A 138 7.70 -12.46 -5.92
N TYR A 139 8.19 -13.42 -6.71
CA TYR A 139 7.45 -14.59 -7.21
C TYR A 139 7.77 -15.84 -6.39
N LEU A 140 8.36 -15.67 -5.20
CA LEU A 140 8.74 -16.74 -4.27
C LEU A 140 9.65 -17.79 -4.90
N ASP A 141 10.62 -17.35 -5.72
CA ASP A 141 11.60 -18.24 -6.36
C ASP A 141 12.72 -18.68 -5.42
N PHE A 142 12.41 -18.79 -4.14
CA PHE A 142 13.27 -19.24 -3.05
C PHE A 142 12.56 -20.24 -2.13
N GLY A 143 13.30 -20.78 -1.16
CA GLY A 143 12.76 -21.79 -0.25
C GLY A 143 12.81 -23.21 -0.82
N ASN A 144 12.15 -24.15 -0.18
CA ASN A 144 12.10 -25.55 -0.59
C ASN A 144 10.77 -25.92 -1.25
N LYS A 145 10.75 -27.06 -1.99
CA LYS A 145 9.58 -27.51 -2.76
C LYS A 145 8.38 -27.93 -1.91
N LYS A 146 8.54 -28.11 -0.60
CA LYS A 146 7.45 -28.54 0.30
C LYS A 146 6.63 -27.37 0.82
N GLN A 147 7.15 -26.15 0.67
CA GLN A 147 6.47 -24.94 1.14
C GLN A 147 5.39 -24.53 0.16
N LYS A 148 4.22 -24.21 0.67
CA LYS A 148 3.17 -23.58 -0.13
C LYS A 148 3.60 -22.19 -0.55
N ARG A 149 3.34 -21.84 -1.80
CA ARG A 149 3.61 -20.52 -2.38
C ARG A 149 2.33 -19.87 -2.83
N ILE A 150 1.98 -18.80 -2.16
CA ILE A 150 0.70 -18.12 -2.34
C ILE A 150 0.97 -16.66 -2.69
N SER A 151 0.28 -16.11 -3.68
CA SER A 151 0.17 -14.66 -3.76
C SER A 151 -1.16 -14.20 -3.18
N TYR A 152 -1.11 -13.18 -2.31
CA TYR A 152 -2.32 -12.56 -1.81
C TYR A 152 -2.38 -11.08 -2.20
N ALA A 153 -3.35 -10.74 -3.05
CA ALA A 153 -3.57 -9.39 -3.54
C ALA A 153 -2.31 -8.73 -4.14
N ALA A 154 -1.43 -9.51 -4.79
CA ALA A 154 -0.28 -8.96 -5.49
C ALA A 154 -0.74 -8.09 -6.66
N SER A 155 0.00 -7.01 -6.96
CA SER A 155 -0.36 -6.06 -8.02
C SER A 155 0.76 -5.94 -9.03
N PHE A 156 0.39 -5.94 -10.31
CA PHE A 156 1.31 -5.61 -11.40
C PHE A 156 1.50 -4.09 -11.55
N GLY A 157 0.52 -3.29 -11.11
CA GLY A 157 0.54 -1.84 -11.32
C GLY A 157 0.45 -1.42 -12.79
N LEU A 158 0.05 -2.34 -13.67
CA LEU A 158 -0.04 -2.20 -15.12
C LEU A 158 -1.41 -2.70 -15.60
N GLN A 159 -1.91 -2.14 -16.70
CA GLN A 159 -3.12 -2.64 -17.39
C GLN A 159 -2.80 -3.79 -18.32
N VAL A 160 -1.66 -3.72 -18.97
CA VAL A 160 -1.21 -4.70 -19.96
C VAL A 160 0.23 -5.05 -19.68
N TYR A 161 0.54 -6.33 -19.68
CA TYR A 161 1.90 -6.81 -19.56
C TYR A 161 2.55 -6.93 -20.94
N PRO A 162 3.82 -6.55 -21.12
CA PRO A 162 4.49 -6.62 -22.41
C PRO A 162 4.53 -8.05 -22.96
N SER A 163 4.10 -8.22 -24.21
CA SER A 163 3.95 -9.55 -24.83
C SER A 163 5.29 -10.29 -25.02
N ASN A 164 6.39 -9.56 -25.20
CA ASN A 164 7.72 -10.14 -25.39
C ASN A 164 8.28 -10.85 -24.16
N ILE A 165 7.72 -10.62 -22.97
CA ILE A 165 8.17 -11.23 -21.72
C ILE A 165 7.07 -12.05 -21.03
N ILE A 166 5.94 -12.28 -21.71
CA ILE A 166 4.81 -13.05 -21.14
C ILE A 166 5.23 -14.49 -20.80
N GLY A 167 6.14 -15.09 -21.56
CA GLY A 167 6.69 -16.41 -21.28
C GLY A 167 7.52 -16.46 -19.99
N GLU A 168 8.31 -15.41 -19.73
CA GLU A 168 9.03 -15.30 -18.46
C GLU A 168 8.05 -15.11 -17.29
N LEU A 169 7.01 -14.31 -17.48
CA LEU A 169 5.95 -14.15 -16.49
C LEU A 169 5.26 -15.49 -16.19
N HIS A 170 4.95 -16.29 -17.22
CA HIS A 170 4.42 -17.66 -17.04
C HIS A 170 5.32 -18.49 -16.13
N ASN A 171 6.63 -18.51 -16.41
CA ASN A 171 7.61 -19.28 -15.63
C ASN A 171 7.67 -18.83 -14.17
N GLN A 172 7.51 -17.53 -13.90
CA GLN A 172 7.49 -17.02 -12.53
C GLN A 172 6.19 -17.35 -11.80
N LEU A 173 5.04 -17.12 -12.44
CA LEU A 173 3.72 -17.37 -11.84
C LEU A 173 3.46 -18.85 -11.61
N SER A 174 3.93 -19.74 -12.48
CA SER A 174 3.77 -21.22 -12.36
C SER A 174 4.50 -21.81 -11.16
N ARG A 175 5.29 -21.04 -10.42
CA ARG A 175 5.90 -21.46 -9.14
C ARG A 175 4.94 -21.36 -7.97
N LEU A 176 3.87 -20.59 -8.12
CA LEU A 176 2.89 -20.35 -7.09
C LEU A 176 1.80 -21.40 -7.13
N ASP A 177 1.45 -21.95 -5.98
CA ASP A 177 0.36 -22.92 -5.85
C ASP A 177 -1.01 -22.25 -5.96
N TYR A 178 -1.13 -21.02 -5.42
CA TYR A 178 -2.36 -20.23 -5.43
C TYR A 178 -2.06 -18.77 -5.75
N ILE A 179 -2.80 -18.22 -6.71
CA ILE A 179 -2.56 -16.87 -7.19
C ILE A 179 -3.81 -16.01 -6.98
N SER A 180 -3.62 -14.91 -6.25
CA SER A 180 -4.61 -13.82 -6.25
C SER A 180 -3.97 -12.46 -6.49
N VAL A 181 -4.74 -11.60 -7.13
CA VAL A 181 -4.35 -10.25 -7.53
C VAL A 181 -5.34 -9.22 -6.99
N ARG A 182 -4.88 -7.98 -6.86
CA ARG A 182 -5.65 -6.90 -6.25
C ARG A 182 -6.56 -6.15 -7.23
N GLU A 183 -6.31 -6.24 -8.50
CA GLU A 183 -7.06 -5.58 -9.57
C GLU A 183 -7.48 -6.56 -10.68
N GLU A 184 -8.57 -6.25 -11.39
CA GLU A 184 -9.10 -7.10 -12.48
C GLU A 184 -8.12 -7.23 -13.63
N ASP A 185 -7.42 -6.15 -14.00
CA ASP A 185 -6.36 -6.21 -15.02
C ASP A 185 -5.29 -7.26 -14.69
N GLY A 186 -5.00 -7.46 -13.40
CA GLY A 186 -4.09 -8.50 -12.94
C GLY A 186 -4.58 -9.92 -13.27
N VAL A 187 -5.89 -10.16 -13.22
CA VAL A 187 -6.48 -11.44 -13.64
C VAL A 187 -6.27 -11.64 -15.13
N ASP A 188 -6.51 -10.60 -15.94
CA ASP A 188 -6.32 -10.66 -17.39
C ASP A 188 -4.85 -10.89 -17.75
N ILE A 189 -3.91 -10.27 -17.04
CA ILE A 189 -2.47 -10.51 -17.22
C ILE A 189 -2.13 -11.96 -16.89
N CYS A 190 -2.62 -12.52 -15.78
CA CYS A 190 -2.41 -13.92 -15.41
C CYS A 190 -2.98 -14.87 -16.46
N ASN A 191 -4.19 -14.63 -16.94
CA ASN A 191 -4.84 -15.43 -17.99
C ASN A 191 -4.01 -15.42 -19.29
N LYS A 192 -3.50 -14.24 -19.72
CA LYS A 192 -2.62 -14.13 -20.88
C LYS A 192 -1.29 -14.87 -20.67
N ALA A 193 -0.80 -14.94 -19.44
CA ALA A 193 0.36 -15.76 -19.08
C ALA A 193 0.02 -17.26 -18.90
N GLY A 194 -1.22 -17.69 -19.17
CA GLY A 194 -1.64 -19.09 -19.08
C GLY A 194 -1.78 -19.65 -17.67
N VAL A 195 -2.03 -18.80 -16.68
CA VAL A 195 -2.24 -19.21 -15.29
C VAL A 195 -3.55 -18.63 -14.74
N ASN A 196 -4.23 -19.42 -13.89
CA ASN A 196 -5.47 -18.97 -13.23
C ASN A 196 -5.16 -18.10 -12.02
N SER A 197 -5.95 -17.07 -11.79
CA SER A 197 -5.85 -16.21 -10.61
C SER A 197 -7.23 -15.74 -10.13
N VAL A 198 -7.27 -15.22 -8.91
CA VAL A 198 -8.50 -14.72 -8.28
C VAL A 198 -8.33 -13.25 -7.92
N HIS A 199 -9.29 -12.41 -8.32
CA HIS A 199 -9.37 -11.04 -7.83
C HIS A 199 -9.85 -11.03 -6.37
N VAL A 200 -9.06 -10.41 -5.47
CA VAL A 200 -9.33 -10.29 -4.04
C VAL A 200 -9.11 -8.86 -3.55
N LEU A 201 -9.65 -8.54 -2.39
CA LEU A 201 -9.43 -7.25 -1.74
C LEU A 201 -7.99 -7.08 -1.21
N ASP A 202 -7.54 -5.83 -1.18
CA ASP A 202 -6.33 -5.45 -0.44
C ASP A 202 -6.42 -5.93 1.02
N PRO A 203 -5.30 -6.39 1.65
CA PRO A 203 -5.31 -6.87 3.03
C PRO A 203 -5.92 -5.93 4.04
N THR A 204 -5.89 -4.61 3.79
CA THR A 204 -6.49 -3.62 4.70
C THR A 204 -7.99 -3.83 4.90
N PHE A 205 -8.70 -4.40 3.93
CA PHE A 205 -10.11 -4.75 4.06
C PHE A 205 -10.37 -6.07 4.79
N LEU A 206 -9.33 -6.88 5.09
CA LEU A 206 -9.50 -8.10 5.89
C LEU A 206 -9.81 -7.80 7.34
N LEU A 207 -9.46 -6.61 7.82
CA LEU A 207 -9.66 -6.19 9.20
C LEU A 207 -10.95 -5.40 9.35
N ASP A 208 -11.61 -5.59 10.49
CA ASP A 208 -12.72 -4.76 10.92
C ASP A 208 -12.23 -3.32 11.21
N LYS A 209 -13.06 -2.33 10.88
CA LYS A 209 -12.86 -0.91 11.16
C LYS A 209 -12.40 -0.65 12.60
N LYS A 210 -12.96 -1.36 13.57
CA LYS A 210 -12.63 -1.26 14.99
C LYS A 210 -11.16 -1.53 15.30
N ILE A 211 -10.45 -2.30 14.48
CA ILE A 211 -9.01 -2.54 14.66
C ILE A 211 -8.23 -1.26 14.36
N TYR A 212 -8.61 -0.54 13.31
CA TYR A 212 -7.99 0.74 12.97
C TYR A 212 -8.39 1.86 13.93
N GLU A 213 -9.63 1.85 14.44
CA GLU A 213 -10.10 2.83 15.43
C GLU A 213 -9.25 2.81 16.71
N LYS A 214 -8.71 1.66 17.11
CA LYS A 214 -7.78 1.54 18.26
C LYS A 214 -6.44 2.25 18.03
N LEU A 215 -6.11 2.59 16.79
CA LEU A 215 -4.88 3.28 16.42
C LEU A 215 -5.06 4.81 16.36
N LEU A 216 -6.31 5.30 16.36
CA LEU A 216 -6.59 6.72 16.17
C LEU A 216 -6.07 7.57 17.36
N LYS A 217 -5.75 8.80 17.06
CA LYS A 217 -5.42 9.87 18.00
C LYS A 217 -6.61 10.81 18.19
N SER A 218 -6.48 11.76 19.10
CA SER A 218 -7.49 12.81 19.25
C SER A 218 -7.64 13.59 17.94
N PRO A 219 -8.90 13.76 17.45
CA PRO A 219 -9.16 14.51 16.24
C PRO A 219 -8.88 16.01 16.43
N PRO A 220 -8.69 16.77 15.34
CA PRO A 220 -8.80 18.22 15.38
C PRO A 220 -10.17 18.66 15.94
N ALA A 221 -10.19 19.79 16.65
CA ALA A 221 -11.43 20.32 17.23
C ALA A 221 -12.33 21.06 16.21
N ILE A 222 -11.88 21.18 14.98
CA ILE A 222 -12.56 21.96 13.91
C ILE A 222 -12.78 21.09 12.68
N SER A 223 -13.81 21.44 11.92
CA SER A 223 -14.17 20.84 10.63
C SER A 223 -13.07 21.08 9.58
N TYR A 224 -12.71 20.04 8.80
CA TYR A 224 -11.66 20.13 7.77
C TYR A 224 -11.86 19.15 6.62
N THR A 225 -11.29 19.52 5.47
CA THR A 225 -11.06 18.58 4.36
C THR A 225 -9.65 18.01 4.47
N PHE A 226 -9.52 16.69 4.33
CA PHE A 226 -8.21 16.04 4.30
C PHE A 226 -7.76 15.76 2.86
N MET A 227 -6.59 16.25 2.50
CA MET A 227 -5.98 16.01 1.18
C MET A 227 -4.79 15.07 1.28
N TYR A 228 -4.91 13.95 0.56
CA TYR A 228 -3.82 13.00 0.39
C TYR A 228 -3.54 12.80 -1.09
N VAL A 229 -2.80 13.73 -1.65
CA VAL A 229 -2.51 13.85 -3.08
C VAL A 229 -1.07 13.45 -3.35
N LEU A 230 -0.86 12.44 -4.18
CA LEU A 230 0.42 11.82 -4.49
C LEU A 230 0.68 11.83 -6.00
N ASN A 231 1.97 11.86 -6.37
CA ASN A 231 2.43 11.64 -7.76
C ASN A 231 1.90 12.66 -8.79
N ILE A 232 1.46 13.82 -8.35
CA ILE A 232 1.23 14.95 -9.24
C ILE A 232 2.58 15.50 -9.69
N GLN A 233 2.74 15.72 -11.00
CA GLN A 233 4.03 16.12 -11.57
C GLN A 233 4.14 17.62 -11.72
N ASP A 234 3.07 18.27 -12.18
CA ASP A 234 2.97 19.70 -12.39
C ASP A 234 1.59 20.20 -11.92
N GLY A 235 1.44 21.49 -11.74
CA GLY A 235 0.17 22.10 -11.32
C GLY A 235 -1.01 21.83 -12.27
N ASP A 236 -0.74 21.34 -13.48
CA ASP A 236 -1.73 21.03 -14.51
C ASP A 236 -2.45 19.69 -14.31
N ASP A 237 -1.92 18.78 -13.46
CA ASP A 237 -2.61 17.51 -13.15
C ASP A 237 -3.92 17.74 -12.38
N ILE A 238 -3.98 18.82 -11.59
CA ILE A 238 -5.17 19.22 -10.83
C ILE A 238 -5.38 20.71 -11.05
N ASP A 239 -6.55 21.10 -11.55
CA ASP A 239 -6.96 22.51 -11.53
C ASP A 239 -7.24 22.94 -10.09
N TRP A 240 -6.15 23.19 -9.35
CA TRP A 240 -6.20 23.51 -7.93
C TRP A 240 -6.99 24.78 -7.66
N ASN A 241 -6.86 25.80 -8.50
CA ASN A 241 -7.54 27.08 -8.31
C ASN A 241 -9.06 26.93 -8.35
N ASN A 242 -9.59 26.09 -9.24
CA ASN A 242 -11.01 25.80 -9.29
C ASN A 242 -11.43 24.87 -8.16
N LEU A 243 -10.71 23.78 -7.94
CA LEU A 243 -11.00 22.82 -6.86
C LEU A 243 -11.04 23.50 -5.49
N ARG A 244 -10.08 24.41 -5.20
CA ARG A 244 -10.02 25.14 -3.93
C ARG A 244 -11.24 26.04 -3.69
N LYS A 245 -11.81 26.63 -4.75
CA LYS A 245 -13.03 27.43 -4.66
C LYS A 245 -14.29 26.61 -4.41
N GLU A 246 -14.27 25.34 -4.85
CA GLU A 246 -15.40 24.43 -4.66
C GLU A 246 -15.40 23.76 -3.29
N ILE A 247 -14.24 23.62 -2.63
CA ILE A 247 -14.12 23.03 -1.29
C ILE A 247 -14.72 24.02 -0.26
N ALA A 248 -15.77 23.60 0.43
CA ALA A 248 -16.53 24.44 1.36
C ALA A 248 -15.78 24.73 2.67
N THR A 249 -14.92 23.80 3.13
CA THR A 249 -14.20 23.96 4.40
C THR A 249 -13.08 25.00 4.30
N SER A 250 -12.94 25.84 5.33
CA SER A 250 -11.87 26.83 5.43
C SER A 250 -10.50 26.18 5.70
N LEU A 251 -10.47 25.09 6.47
CA LEU A 251 -9.26 24.34 6.79
C LEU A 251 -9.10 23.14 5.86
N ILE A 252 -7.94 23.07 5.21
CA ILE A 252 -7.51 21.90 4.46
C ILE A 252 -6.22 21.39 5.07
N ILE A 253 -6.23 20.14 5.56
CA ILE A 253 -5.05 19.46 6.08
C ILE A 253 -4.51 18.55 4.99
N GLY A 254 -3.22 18.64 4.71
CA GLY A 254 -2.54 17.81 3.72
C GLY A 254 -1.46 16.92 4.34
N THR A 255 -1.24 15.76 3.76
CA THR A 255 -0.11 14.89 4.10
C THR A 255 0.54 14.36 2.83
N ASN A 256 1.86 14.45 2.79
CA ASN A 256 2.65 13.95 1.67
C ASN A 256 2.89 12.43 1.79
N GLY A 257 3.02 11.75 0.64
CA GLY A 257 3.10 10.28 0.59
C GLY A 257 4.43 9.67 1.03
N SER A 258 5.52 10.36 0.76
CA SER A 258 6.88 10.00 1.17
C SER A 258 7.59 11.28 1.56
N GLY A 259 8.67 11.21 2.33
CA GLY A 259 9.35 12.37 2.85
C GLY A 259 9.48 13.56 1.87
N TYR A 260 9.79 14.72 2.38
CA TYR A 260 9.92 15.93 1.60
C TYR A 260 10.92 15.75 0.44
N THR A 261 10.50 16.09 -0.77
CA THR A 261 11.39 16.21 -1.94
C THR A 261 11.24 17.59 -2.56
N SER A 262 12.32 18.14 -3.09
CA SER A 262 12.32 19.46 -3.77
C SER A 262 11.43 19.50 -5.03
N SER A 263 11.06 18.35 -5.56
CA SER A 263 10.15 18.20 -6.72
C SER A 263 8.68 18.01 -6.31
N GLN A 264 8.35 18.14 -5.02
CA GLN A 264 6.99 17.98 -4.57
C GLN A 264 6.17 19.21 -4.90
N VAL A 265 5.04 19.02 -5.56
CA VAL A 265 4.06 20.09 -5.79
C VAL A 265 3.38 20.41 -4.46
N ILE A 266 3.51 21.65 -4.02
CA ILE A 266 2.83 22.19 -2.84
C ILE A 266 1.67 23.05 -3.34
N LEU A 267 0.47 22.71 -2.92
CA LEU A 267 -0.74 23.46 -3.26
C LEU A 267 -0.99 24.51 -2.19
N ASP A 268 -1.26 25.74 -2.61
CA ASP A 268 -1.47 26.87 -1.71
C ASP A 268 -2.74 26.69 -0.85
N GLY A 269 -2.69 27.21 0.39
CA GLY A 269 -3.82 27.19 1.31
C GLY A 269 -4.05 25.82 1.99
N ILE A 270 -3.11 24.90 1.89
CA ILE A 270 -3.11 23.61 2.60
C ILE A 270 -2.15 23.68 3.77
N VAL A 271 -2.59 23.23 4.94
CA VAL A 271 -1.73 22.99 6.11
C VAL A 271 -1.13 21.60 5.99
N TYR A 272 0.12 21.51 5.58
CA TYR A 272 0.81 20.22 5.42
C TYR A 272 1.39 19.72 6.74
N GLU A 273 1.12 18.46 7.06
CA GLU A 273 1.62 17.74 8.24
C GLU A 273 2.51 16.57 7.85
N ASN A 274 3.57 16.37 8.60
CA ASN A 274 4.36 15.12 8.60
C ASN A 274 3.68 14.10 9.52
N SER A 275 2.57 13.52 9.08
CA SER A 275 1.73 12.69 9.91
C SER A 275 2.38 11.33 10.23
N THR A 276 2.29 10.90 11.49
CA THR A 276 2.50 9.47 11.82
C THR A 276 1.39 8.62 11.19
N ILE A 277 1.53 7.30 11.19
CA ILE A 277 0.48 6.41 10.65
C ILE A 277 -0.84 6.61 11.41
N GLU A 278 -0.77 6.70 12.74
CA GLU A 278 -1.94 6.90 13.58
C GLU A 278 -2.61 8.28 13.32
N LYS A 279 -1.81 9.33 13.11
CA LYS A 279 -2.33 10.66 12.78
C LYS A 279 -2.95 10.68 11.38
N TRP A 280 -2.32 10.02 10.40
CA TRP A 280 -2.86 9.90 9.03
C TRP A 280 -4.22 9.17 9.04
N LEU A 281 -4.34 8.06 9.78
CA LEU A 281 -5.62 7.37 9.97
C LEU A 281 -6.65 8.28 10.63
N THR A 282 -6.24 9.05 11.66
CA THR A 282 -7.10 10.00 12.36
C THR A 282 -7.58 11.10 11.41
N ASN A 283 -6.69 11.64 10.58
CA ASN A 283 -7.03 12.68 9.62
C ASN A 283 -8.07 12.20 8.59
N ILE A 284 -8.04 10.92 8.19
CA ILE A 284 -9.09 10.35 7.34
C ILE A 284 -10.38 10.10 8.13
N ALA A 285 -10.27 9.47 9.31
CA ALA A 285 -11.44 9.04 10.09
C ALA A 285 -12.34 10.20 10.53
N TYR A 286 -11.78 11.40 10.71
CA TYR A 286 -12.51 12.55 11.24
C TYR A 286 -12.68 13.71 10.25
N ALA A 287 -12.14 13.62 9.04
CA ALA A 287 -12.40 14.63 8.01
C ALA A 287 -13.88 14.63 7.58
N ASP A 288 -14.39 15.78 7.18
CA ASP A 288 -15.72 15.90 6.57
C ASP A 288 -15.70 15.39 5.13
N MET A 289 -14.59 15.65 4.42
CA MET A 289 -14.34 15.22 3.06
C MET A 289 -12.89 14.80 2.89
N ILE A 290 -12.66 13.76 2.12
CA ILE A 290 -11.31 13.34 1.70
C ILE A 290 -11.14 13.63 0.20
N VAL A 291 -10.03 14.27 -0.17
CA VAL A 291 -9.62 14.46 -1.57
C VAL A 291 -8.31 13.72 -1.78
N THR A 292 -8.28 12.76 -2.71
CA THR A 292 -7.11 11.92 -2.86
C THR A 292 -6.88 11.43 -4.29
N THR A 293 -5.59 11.26 -4.64
CA THR A 293 -5.11 10.55 -5.83
C THR A 293 -4.64 9.12 -5.49
N SER A 294 -4.72 8.73 -4.20
CA SER A 294 -4.10 7.52 -3.69
C SER A 294 -5.09 6.37 -3.57
N PHE A 295 -4.67 5.17 -3.99
CA PHE A 295 -5.43 3.94 -3.75
C PHE A 295 -5.76 3.76 -2.26
N HIS A 296 -4.78 3.86 -1.37
CA HIS A 296 -5.04 3.68 0.07
C HIS A 296 -5.79 4.87 0.70
N GLY A 297 -5.72 6.06 0.11
CA GLY A 297 -6.60 7.16 0.49
C GLY A 297 -8.06 6.78 0.28
N VAL A 298 -8.41 6.23 -0.87
CA VAL A 298 -9.75 5.72 -1.18
C VAL A 298 -10.12 4.54 -0.27
N VAL A 299 -9.22 3.56 -0.10
CA VAL A 299 -9.45 2.37 0.74
C VAL A 299 -9.84 2.77 2.16
N PHE A 300 -9.07 3.67 2.80
CA PHE A 300 -9.37 4.09 4.17
C PHE A 300 -10.56 5.04 4.27
N SER A 301 -10.87 5.80 3.20
CA SER A 301 -12.16 6.51 3.12
C SER A 301 -13.34 5.55 3.18
N ILE A 302 -13.27 4.44 2.45
CA ILE A 302 -14.32 3.41 2.47
C ILE A 302 -14.36 2.71 3.84
N ILE A 303 -13.21 2.31 4.41
CA ILE A 303 -13.15 1.64 5.72
C ILE A 303 -13.76 2.51 6.84
N PHE A 304 -13.50 3.82 6.82
CA PHE A 304 -14.02 4.75 7.83
C PHE A 304 -15.39 5.35 7.44
N GLU A 305 -15.96 4.92 6.31
CA GLU A 305 -17.27 5.39 5.82
C GLU A 305 -17.33 6.91 5.65
N LYS A 306 -16.32 7.46 4.98
CA LYS A 306 -16.17 8.90 4.78
C LYS A 306 -16.54 9.31 3.35
N GLU A 307 -17.08 10.51 3.24
CA GLU A 307 -17.24 11.18 1.93
C GLU A 307 -15.87 11.43 1.32
N PHE A 308 -15.70 11.07 0.05
CA PHE A 308 -14.43 11.26 -0.64
C PHE A 308 -14.59 11.60 -2.11
N VAL A 309 -13.53 12.20 -2.64
CA VAL A 309 -13.34 12.46 -4.08
C VAL A 309 -12.01 11.86 -4.49
N PHE A 310 -12.03 10.97 -5.47
CA PHE A 310 -10.84 10.46 -6.11
C PHE A 310 -10.52 11.30 -7.36
N ILE A 311 -9.29 11.81 -7.43
CA ILE A 311 -8.77 12.54 -8.58
C ILE A 311 -7.85 11.61 -9.37
N PRO A 312 -8.21 11.22 -10.60
CA PRO A 312 -7.36 10.38 -11.44
C PRO A 312 -6.07 11.10 -11.81
N LEU A 313 -4.95 10.38 -11.71
CA LEU A 313 -3.64 10.86 -12.17
C LEU A 313 -3.58 10.89 -13.70
N LYS A 314 -2.80 11.83 -14.25
CA LYS A 314 -2.54 11.96 -15.69
C LYS A 314 -1.11 11.48 -16.05
N GLY A 315 -0.80 11.49 -17.33
CA GLY A 315 0.54 11.20 -17.84
C GLY A 315 1.08 9.82 -17.43
N ARG A 316 2.34 9.76 -17.05
CA ARG A 316 3.04 8.50 -16.70
C ARG A 316 2.44 7.75 -15.52
N HIS A 317 1.71 8.43 -14.64
CA HIS A 317 1.08 7.81 -13.47
C HIS A 317 -0.36 7.35 -13.71
N ALA A 318 -0.96 7.68 -14.87
CA ALA A 318 -2.32 7.29 -15.23
C ALA A 318 -2.60 5.77 -15.09
N PRO A 319 -1.68 4.85 -15.43
CA PRO A 319 -1.92 3.42 -15.25
C PRO A 319 -2.22 3.01 -13.81
N SER A 320 -1.73 3.78 -12.82
CA SER A 320 -1.98 3.49 -11.40
C SER A 320 -3.43 3.72 -10.96
N ASN A 321 -4.22 4.47 -11.75
CA ASN A 321 -5.65 4.72 -11.48
C ASN A 321 -6.47 3.43 -11.51
N ASN A 322 -6.08 2.45 -12.32
CA ASN A 322 -6.88 1.24 -12.54
C ASN A 322 -7.18 0.46 -11.28
N ARG A 323 -6.26 0.44 -10.33
CA ARG A 323 -6.47 -0.21 -9.02
C ARG A 323 -7.63 0.44 -8.26
N VAL A 324 -7.72 1.78 -8.33
CA VAL A 324 -8.80 2.54 -7.72
C VAL A 324 -10.09 2.31 -8.48
N LEU A 325 -10.04 2.46 -9.81
CA LEU A 325 -11.23 2.30 -10.67
C LEU A 325 -11.81 0.90 -10.59
N SER A 326 -10.97 -0.15 -10.55
CA SER A 326 -11.40 -1.54 -10.34
C SER A 326 -12.14 -1.71 -9.01
N LEU A 327 -11.60 -1.15 -7.91
CA LEU A 327 -12.26 -1.19 -6.60
C LEU A 327 -13.59 -0.41 -6.61
N LEU A 328 -13.57 0.82 -7.11
CA LEU A 328 -14.77 1.68 -7.15
C LEU A 328 -15.88 1.09 -8.03
N ASN A 329 -15.51 0.48 -9.15
CA ASN A 329 -16.47 -0.23 -10.00
C ASN A 329 -17.11 -1.42 -9.28
N LYS A 330 -16.33 -2.23 -8.56
CA LYS A 330 -16.84 -3.37 -7.74
C LYS A 330 -17.83 -2.94 -6.66
N LEU A 331 -17.66 -1.73 -6.13
CA LEU A 331 -18.47 -1.20 -5.04
C LEU A 331 -19.56 -0.22 -5.49
N ASP A 332 -19.72 0.02 -6.81
CA ASP A 332 -20.61 1.04 -7.42
C ASP A 332 -20.33 2.47 -6.91
N LEU A 333 -19.05 2.80 -6.76
CA LEU A 333 -18.57 4.09 -6.28
C LEU A 333 -17.90 4.93 -7.39
N THR A 334 -18.14 4.64 -8.65
CA THR A 334 -17.56 5.39 -9.79
C THR A 334 -18.03 6.84 -9.85
N ASP A 335 -19.11 7.17 -9.14
CA ASP A 335 -19.59 8.54 -8.95
C ASP A 335 -18.69 9.39 -8.03
N ARG A 336 -17.75 8.76 -7.30
CA ARG A 336 -16.72 9.44 -6.48
C ARG A 336 -15.51 9.92 -7.27
N VAL A 337 -15.45 9.62 -8.57
CA VAL A 337 -14.32 9.98 -9.43
C VAL A 337 -14.54 11.35 -10.05
N LEU A 338 -13.57 12.25 -9.89
CA LEU A 338 -13.55 13.57 -10.50
C LEU A 338 -13.06 13.48 -11.95
N PHE A 339 -13.98 13.19 -12.86
CA PHE A 339 -13.73 13.26 -14.30
C PHE A 339 -13.99 14.66 -14.85
N GLU A 340 -13.52 14.96 -16.06
CA GLU A 340 -13.68 16.27 -16.73
C GLU A 340 -15.14 16.74 -16.86
N ASN A 341 -16.08 15.79 -16.96
CA ASN A 341 -17.52 16.05 -17.10
C ASN A 341 -18.27 16.14 -15.75
N ARG A 342 -17.55 16.14 -14.60
CA ARG A 342 -18.14 16.14 -13.27
C ARG A 342 -17.42 17.14 -12.36
N THR A 343 -18.17 17.99 -11.68
CA THR A 343 -17.61 18.96 -10.72
C THR A 343 -17.50 18.35 -9.33
N PHE A 344 -16.61 18.91 -8.51
CA PHE A 344 -16.48 18.54 -7.09
C PHE A 344 -17.81 18.68 -6.35
N LYS A 345 -18.54 19.80 -6.54
CA LYS A 345 -19.84 20.05 -5.93
C LYS A 345 -20.91 19.00 -6.30
N GLN A 346 -20.88 18.47 -7.53
CA GLN A 346 -21.81 17.40 -7.91
C GLN A 346 -21.51 16.11 -7.14
N ILE A 347 -20.23 15.80 -6.93
CA ILE A 347 -19.82 14.63 -6.14
C ILE A 347 -20.20 14.84 -4.66
N GLU A 348 -19.92 16.01 -4.10
CA GLU A 348 -20.20 16.34 -2.70
C GLU A 348 -21.69 16.25 -2.35
N LYS A 349 -22.58 16.66 -3.26
CA LYS A 349 -24.04 16.57 -3.07
C LYS A 349 -24.56 15.14 -3.07
N ASN A 350 -23.94 14.25 -3.82
CA ASN A 350 -24.34 12.84 -3.91
C ASN A 350 -23.66 12.06 -2.80
N LYS A 351 -24.35 11.85 -1.67
CA LYS A 351 -23.78 11.16 -0.52
C LYS A 351 -23.63 9.67 -0.78
N VAL A 352 -22.57 9.09 -0.22
CA VAL A 352 -22.30 7.63 -0.33
C VAL A 352 -23.34 6.84 0.50
N ASP A 353 -24.01 5.91 -0.15
CA ASP A 353 -24.85 4.93 0.53
C ASP A 353 -23.98 3.79 1.08
N TYR A 354 -23.43 4.01 2.27
CA TYR A 354 -22.53 3.05 2.90
C TYR A 354 -23.21 1.73 3.31
N GLU A 355 -24.53 1.68 3.45
CA GLU A 355 -25.24 0.41 3.66
C GLU A 355 -25.08 -0.51 2.45
N LYS A 356 -25.34 0.02 1.25
CA LYS A 356 -25.13 -0.75 0.00
C LYS A 356 -23.66 -1.08 -0.25
N VAL A 357 -22.75 -0.13 0.01
CA VAL A 357 -21.30 -0.35 -0.14
C VAL A 357 -20.83 -1.47 0.77
N ASN A 358 -21.21 -1.44 2.06
CA ASN A 358 -20.82 -2.43 3.05
C ASN A 358 -21.34 -3.83 2.67
N HIS A 359 -22.59 -3.94 2.19
CA HIS A 359 -23.12 -5.22 1.73
C HIS A 359 -22.29 -5.85 0.59
N LYS A 360 -21.84 -5.04 -0.39
CA LYS A 360 -20.96 -5.51 -1.47
C LYS A 360 -19.55 -5.84 -0.96
N LEU A 361 -19.02 -4.96 -0.11
CA LEU A 361 -17.69 -5.12 0.49
C LEU A 361 -17.61 -6.40 1.32
N ASP A 362 -18.64 -6.74 2.11
CA ASP A 362 -18.67 -7.94 2.95
C ASP A 362 -18.71 -9.22 2.12
N ARG A 363 -19.42 -9.23 1.00
CA ARG A 363 -19.39 -10.35 0.06
C ARG A 363 -17.99 -10.54 -0.54
N PHE A 364 -17.36 -9.43 -0.95
CA PHE A 364 -16.03 -9.50 -1.54
C PHE A 364 -14.96 -9.82 -0.49
N ARG A 365 -15.09 -9.29 0.74
CA ARG A 365 -14.26 -9.65 1.89
C ARG A 365 -14.34 -11.14 2.20
N SER A 366 -15.55 -11.70 2.27
CA SER A 366 -15.77 -13.13 2.52
C SER A 366 -15.13 -14.02 1.45
N LYS A 367 -15.21 -13.64 0.16
CA LYS A 367 -14.50 -14.32 -0.93
C LYS A 367 -13.00 -14.26 -0.75
N SER A 368 -12.47 -13.08 -0.38
CA SER A 368 -11.03 -12.84 -0.21
C SER A 368 -10.45 -13.62 0.97
N ILE A 369 -11.18 -13.64 2.09
CA ILE A 369 -10.82 -14.45 3.27
C ILE A 369 -10.84 -15.93 2.93
N ARG A 370 -11.90 -16.40 2.26
CA ARG A 370 -11.99 -17.81 1.86
C ARG A 370 -10.82 -18.21 0.99
N PHE A 371 -10.50 -17.44 -0.06
CA PHE A 371 -9.34 -17.72 -0.90
C PHE A 371 -8.05 -17.86 -0.06
N LEU A 372 -7.77 -16.91 0.83
CA LEU A 372 -6.55 -16.92 1.64
C LEU A 372 -6.50 -18.13 2.56
N MET A 373 -7.59 -18.42 3.25
CA MET A 373 -7.66 -19.52 4.20
C MET A 373 -7.60 -20.88 3.50
N ASP A 374 -8.37 -21.08 2.42
CA ASP A 374 -8.35 -22.33 1.65
C ASP A 374 -6.96 -22.59 1.05
N SER A 375 -6.28 -21.55 0.54
CA SER A 375 -4.92 -21.68 0.02
C SER A 375 -3.92 -22.14 1.09
N LEU A 376 -4.09 -21.73 2.34
CA LEU A 376 -3.22 -22.12 3.44
C LEU A 376 -3.50 -23.54 3.93
N ILE A 377 -4.77 -23.96 4.03
CA ILE A 377 -5.15 -25.25 4.62
C ILE A 377 -5.30 -26.40 3.60
N ALA A 378 -5.43 -26.13 2.29
CA ALA A 378 -5.47 -27.16 1.26
C ALA A 378 -4.26 -28.11 1.41
N LYS A 379 -4.47 -29.40 1.20
CA LYS A 379 -3.42 -30.45 1.29
C LYS A 379 -2.59 -30.50 0.02
#